data_af354689230c94c20b89692dfceff3b2
#
_entry.id   af354689230c94c20b89692dfceff3b2
#
_cell.length_a   1.000
_cell.length_b   1.000
_cell.length_c   1.000
_cell.angle_alpha   90.00
_cell.angle_beta   90.00
_cell.angle_gamma   90.00
#
_symmetry.space_group_name_H-M   'P 1'
#
loop_
_entity.id
_entity.type
_entity.pdbx_description
1 polymer ?
#
loop_
_entity_poly.entity_id
_entity_poly.type
_entity_poly.pdbx_seq_one_letter_code
_entity_poly.pdbx_strand_id
1 'polypeptide(L)'
;MSQAVIELTTELIGRRSLTPDDAGCQELLRARLEPLGFECETIISAGVTNLWALRRGTKTDAPTVLFAGHTDVVPTGPVAEWLSDPFVATEHNGRLYGRGASDMKSSLAAFVVAVEELSAEWRASGSEPNGSIGLLITSDEEGPATDGTVKVVELLRQRGERIDYCIVGEPTSVHTLGDTIKNGRRGSLSGRLRVIGLQGHVAYPHLARNPVHDLAPALAELAATSWDDGNEFFPPTTWQVSNFHAGTGATNVIPGQAVVDFNFRFSTATNAEELQQRVEMILERHGLSYEIAWTVGGLPFLTVPGRLCAALTGAIREETGVAAELSTTGGTSDGRFIAAICPEVVEFGPPNDTIHKVNEHVELSFLAPLKNIYARTLRTLLAP
;
A
#
# COMPACT_ATOMS: atom_id res chain seq x y z
N MET A 1 7.25 -13.65 24.67
CA MET A 1 7.27 -13.70 23.19
C MET A 1 6.48 -12.57 22.52
N SER A 2 5.30 -12.16 23.02
CA SER A 2 4.65 -10.92 22.55
C SER A 2 5.40 -9.64 22.95
N GLN A 3 6.11 -9.66 24.06
CA GLN A 3 6.77 -8.49 24.66
C GLN A 3 7.80 -7.86 23.71
N ALA A 4 8.64 -8.65 23.03
CA ALA A 4 9.65 -8.13 22.09
C ALA A 4 9.01 -7.40 20.89
N VAL A 5 7.86 -7.89 20.40
CA VAL A 5 7.12 -7.20 19.32
C VAL A 5 6.54 -5.89 19.81
N ILE A 6 5.95 -5.89 21.02
CA ILE A 6 5.40 -4.67 21.64
C ILE A 6 6.50 -3.63 21.84
N GLU A 7 7.66 -4.01 22.38
CA GLU A 7 8.81 -3.14 22.60
C GLU A 7 9.30 -2.50 21.31
N LEU A 8 9.53 -3.31 20.27
CA LEU A 8 10.00 -2.79 18.98
C LEU A 8 8.94 -1.90 18.31
N THR A 9 7.65 -2.28 18.39
CA THR A 9 6.56 -1.43 17.88
C THR A 9 6.52 -0.10 18.62
N THR A 10 6.67 -0.11 19.93
CA THR A 10 6.73 1.09 20.79
C THR A 10 7.90 1.99 20.39
N GLU A 11 9.10 1.44 20.18
CA GLU A 11 10.26 2.20 19.74
C GLU A 11 10.06 2.80 18.34
N LEU A 12 9.43 2.08 17.43
CA LEU A 12 9.12 2.57 16.07
C LEU A 12 8.06 3.69 16.13
N ILE A 13 6.99 3.55 16.92
CA ILE A 13 5.96 4.59 17.09
C ILE A 13 6.60 5.87 17.65
N GLY A 14 7.54 5.75 18.60
CA GLY A 14 8.26 6.87 19.19
C GLY A 14 9.05 7.73 18.21
N ARG A 15 9.30 7.23 17.00
CA ARG A 15 9.94 7.97 15.92
C ARG A 15 8.90 8.67 15.05
N ARG A 16 8.98 10.01 14.97
CA ARG A 16 8.04 10.87 14.23
C ARG A 16 8.31 10.81 12.72
N SER A 17 8.19 9.64 12.13
CA SER A 17 8.47 9.38 10.71
C SER A 17 7.33 9.83 9.80
N LEU A 18 6.96 11.10 9.85
CA LEU A 18 5.97 11.66 8.90
C LEU A 18 6.53 11.64 7.48
N THR A 19 5.76 11.08 6.54
CA THR A 19 6.20 10.95 5.15
C THR A 19 6.78 12.26 4.59
N PRO A 20 7.93 12.27 3.92
CA PRO A 20 8.82 11.14 3.60
C PRO A 20 9.99 10.95 4.60
N ASP A 21 9.89 11.44 5.84
CA ASP A 21 10.95 11.34 6.85
C ASP A 21 10.93 9.96 7.52
N ASP A 22 12.07 9.27 7.52
CA ASP A 22 12.27 8.00 8.23
C ASP A 22 12.42 8.16 9.75
N ALA A 23 12.89 9.31 10.20
CA ALA A 23 13.17 9.62 11.61
C ALA A 23 14.03 8.56 12.34
N GLY A 24 14.92 7.85 11.64
CA GLY A 24 15.81 6.83 12.19
C GLY A 24 15.16 5.48 12.45
N CYS A 25 13.95 5.21 11.93
CA CYS A 25 13.32 3.90 12.01
C CYS A 25 14.16 2.81 11.33
N GLN A 26 14.64 3.07 10.12
CA GLN A 26 15.43 2.09 9.37
C GLN A 26 16.79 1.80 10.01
N GLU A 27 17.41 2.78 10.67
CA GLU A 27 18.64 2.55 11.44
C GLU A 27 18.39 1.64 12.65
N LEU A 28 17.25 1.78 13.34
CA LEU A 28 16.84 0.86 14.41
C LEU A 28 16.68 -0.58 13.86
N LEU A 29 16.01 -0.74 12.72
CA LEU A 29 15.82 -2.05 12.10
C LEU A 29 17.16 -2.66 11.64
N ARG A 30 18.04 -1.86 11.03
CA ARG A 30 19.40 -2.26 10.63
C ARG A 30 20.19 -2.80 11.83
N ALA A 31 20.21 -2.08 12.95
CA ALA A 31 20.95 -2.47 14.15
C ALA A 31 20.49 -3.84 14.71
N ARG A 32 19.24 -4.23 14.44
CA ARG A 32 18.70 -5.54 14.81
C ARG A 32 18.99 -6.64 13.78
N LEU A 33 19.09 -6.30 12.50
CA LEU A 33 19.28 -7.25 11.42
C LEU A 33 20.76 -7.62 11.18
N GLU A 34 21.68 -6.68 11.27
CA GLU A 34 23.11 -6.93 11.04
C GLU A 34 23.70 -8.05 11.92
N PRO A 35 23.40 -8.14 13.24
CA PRO A 35 23.87 -9.23 14.08
C PRO A 35 23.33 -10.62 13.71
N LEU A 36 22.28 -10.67 12.89
CA LEU A 36 21.67 -11.90 12.36
C LEU A 36 22.30 -12.34 11.03
N GLY A 37 23.28 -11.59 10.50
CA GLY A 37 23.99 -11.87 9.25
C GLY A 37 23.33 -11.24 8.02
N PHE A 38 22.50 -10.20 8.19
CA PHE A 38 22.01 -9.43 7.05
C PHE A 38 23.07 -8.44 6.56
N GLU A 39 23.26 -8.40 5.27
CA GLU A 39 23.95 -7.33 4.57
C GLU A 39 22.97 -6.20 4.34
N CYS A 40 23.20 -5.04 4.99
CA CYS A 40 22.28 -3.90 4.98
C CYS A 40 22.83 -2.76 4.14
N GLU A 41 22.06 -2.28 3.19
CA GLU A 41 22.37 -1.14 2.32
C GLU A 41 21.30 -0.04 2.47
N THR A 42 21.73 1.19 2.76
CA THR A 42 20.84 2.36 2.71
C THR A 42 20.88 2.98 1.31
N ILE A 43 19.73 3.11 0.70
CA ILE A 43 19.55 3.70 -0.64
C ILE A 43 18.76 4.99 -0.49
N ILE A 44 19.37 6.12 -0.85
CA ILE A 44 18.75 7.44 -0.75
C ILE A 44 18.39 7.93 -2.15
N SER A 45 17.13 8.34 -2.35
CA SER A 45 16.63 8.97 -3.57
C SER A 45 15.82 10.22 -3.21
N ALA A 46 16.17 11.36 -3.75
CA ALA A 46 15.50 12.65 -3.53
C ALA A 46 15.16 12.98 -2.05
N GLY A 47 15.97 12.50 -1.11
CA GLY A 47 15.76 12.69 0.33
C GLY A 47 14.94 11.59 1.02
N VAL A 48 14.36 10.66 0.25
CA VAL A 48 13.71 9.46 0.77
C VAL A 48 14.77 8.44 1.16
N THR A 49 14.62 7.83 2.33
CA THR A 49 15.50 6.77 2.82
C THR A 49 14.88 5.40 2.59
N ASN A 50 15.66 4.49 2.01
CA ASN A 50 15.26 3.11 1.78
C ASN A 50 16.31 2.17 2.36
N LEU A 51 15.89 1.08 2.98
CA LEU A 51 16.73 0.01 3.48
C LEU A 51 16.53 -1.25 2.63
N TRP A 52 17.60 -1.72 2.02
CA TRP A 52 17.71 -3.06 1.48
C TRP A 52 18.55 -3.90 2.41
N ALA A 53 18.02 -4.99 2.94
CA ALA A 53 18.74 -5.91 3.81
C ALA A 53 18.54 -7.34 3.30
N LEU A 54 19.64 -8.09 3.13
CA LEU A 54 19.60 -9.45 2.60
C LEU A 54 20.47 -10.39 3.43
N ARG A 55 19.88 -11.49 3.90
CA ARG A 55 20.60 -12.63 4.45
C ARG A 55 20.53 -13.77 3.46
N ARG A 56 21.69 -14.17 2.92
CA ARG A 56 21.80 -15.29 1.98
C ARG A 56 21.59 -16.63 2.72
N GLY A 57 20.88 -17.53 2.07
CA GLY A 57 20.77 -18.92 2.50
C GLY A 57 21.96 -19.76 2.06
N THR A 58 21.94 -21.05 2.40
CA THR A 58 23.04 -21.98 2.10
C THR A 58 23.06 -22.49 0.66
N LYS A 59 21.94 -22.38 -0.06
CA LYS A 59 21.79 -22.86 -1.45
C LYS A 59 21.40 -21.71 -2.37
N THR A 60 22.14 -21.54 -3.44
CA THR A 60 21.93 -20.44 -4.41
C THR A 60 20.71 -20.64 -5.30
N ASP A 61 20.20 -21.87 -5.44
CA ASP A 61 19.01 -22.24 -6.18
C ASP A 61 17.72 -22.25 -5.33
N ALA A 62 17.87 -22.14 -4.01
CA ALA A 62 16.73 -22.05 -3.10
C ALA A 62 16.05 -20.66 -3.17
N PRO A 63 14.79 -20.56 -2.76
CA PRO A 63 14.02 -19.33 -2.92
C PRO A 63 14.51 -18.20 -2.03
N THR A 64 14.29 -16.96 -2.49
CA THR A 64 14.38 -15.73 -1.69
C THR A 64 12.97 -15.27 -1.29
N VAL A 65 12.75 -15.13 0.02
CA VAL A 65 11.54 -14.56 0.60
C VAL A 65 11.82 -13.12 1.01
N LEU A 66 11.12 -12.19 0.41
CA LEU A 66 11.18 -10.76 0.72
C LEU A 66 10.05 -10.38 1.68
N PHE A 67 10.36 -9.59 2.70
CA PHE A 67 9.40 -8.81 3.42
C PHE A 67 9.53 -7.34 3.00
N ALA A 68 8.42 -6.72 2.62
CA ALA A 68 8.40 -5.32 2.24
C ALA A 68 7.45 -4.51 3.13
N GLY A 69 7.80 -3.25 3.34
CA GLY A 69 6.99 -2.33 4.12
C GLY A 69 7.58 -0.93 4.18
N HIS A 70 6.93 -0.09 4.99
CA HIS A 70 7.31 1.30 5.14
C HIS A 70 7.43 1.73 6.60
N THR A 71 8.27 2.73 6.85
CA THR A 71 8.45 3.34 8.16
C THR A 71 7.75 4.67 8.29
N ASP A 72 7.49 5.33 7.18
CA ASP A 72 6.76 6.59 7.14
C ASP A 72 5.29 6.41 7.52
N VAL A 73 4.68 7.49 7.95
CA VAL A 73 3.27 7.52 8.38
C VAL A 73 2.60 8.80 7.91
N VAL A 74 1.29 8.74 7.68
CA VAL A 74 0.48 9.92 7.35
C VAL A 74 0.45 10.94 8.50
N PRO A 75 0.13 12.22 8.23
CA PRO A 75 -0.12 13.22 9.27
C PRO A 75 -1.15 12.75 10.31
N THR A 76 -0.94 13.16 11.54
CA THR A 76 -1.76 12.71 12.69
C THR A 76 -3.20 13.26 12.70
N GLY A 77 -3.46 14.32 11.94
CA GLY A 77 -4.65 15.13 12.14
C GLY A 77 -4.59 15.93 13.44
N PRO A 78 -5.73 16.38 13.98
CA PRO A 78 -5.78 17.20 15.19
C PRO A 78 -5.30 16.42 16.42
N VAL A 79 -4.12 16.75 16.92
CA VAL A 79 -3.50 16.07 18.09
C VAL A 79 -4.39 16.14 19.35
N ALA A 80 -5.18 17.20 19.48
CA ALA A 80 -6.09 17.36 20.62
C ALA A 80 -7.24 16.32 20.66
N GLU A 81 -7.48 15.63 19.57
CA GLU A 81 -8.52 14.56 19.46
C GLU A 81 -7.96 13.17 19.79
N TRP A 82 -6.64 13.03 19.95
CA TRP A 82 -6.01 11.79 20.35
C TRP A 82 -6.11 11.53 21.85
N LEU A 83 -6.26 10.26 22.26
CA LEU A 83 -6.23 9.84 23.66
C LEU A 83 -4.88 10.12 24.35
N SER A 84 -3.79 10.06 23.57
CA SER A 84 -2.41 10.35 24.01
C SER A 84 -1.65 10.98 22.84
N ASP A 85 -0.43 11.48 23.06
CA ASP A 85 0.43 11.92 21.95
C ASP A 85 0.58 10.78 20.94
N PRO A 86 0.27 10.99 19.64
CA PRO A 86 0.31 9.94 18.60
C PRO A 86 1.68 9.29 18.40
N PHE A 87 2.76 9.90 18.91
CA PHE A 87 4.11 9.37 18.88
C PHE A 87 4.62 8.89 20.25
N VAL A 88 3.71 8.74 21.22
CA VAL A 88 3.95 8.07 22.49
C VAL A 88 3.07 6.83 22.57
N ALA A 89 3.64 5.67 22.22
CA ALA A 89 2.91 4.40 22.23
C ALA A 89 2.26 4.18 23.62
N THR A 90 0.94 4.08 23.64
CA THR A 90 0.17 4.01 24.89
C THR A 90 -0.70 2.76 24.90
N GLU A 91 -0.49 1.90 25.89
CA GLU A 91 -1.35 0.74 26.10
C GLU A 91 -2.63 1.16 26.85
N HIS A 92 -3.78 0.85 26.27
CA HIS A 92 -5.07 1.10 26.91
C HIS A 92 -6.09 0.06 26.43
N ASN A 93 -6.80 -0.56 27.39
CA ASN A 93 -7.86 -1.57 27.11
C ASN A 93 -7.44 -2.69 26.14
N GLY A 94 -6.21 -3.23 26.27
CA GLY A 94 -5.71 -4.31 25.44
C GLY A 94 -5.23 -3.90 24.06
N ARG A 95 -5.09 -2.59 23.81
CA ARG A 95 -4.68 -1.98 22.55
C ARG A 95 -3.42 -1.17 22.72
N LEU A 96 -2.58 -1.11 21.71
CA LEU A 96 -1.44 -0.22 21.61
C LEU A 96 -1.78 0.94 20.66
N TYR A 97 -1.95 2.12 21.21
CA TYR A 97 -2.28 3.34 20.47
C TYR A 97 -1.02 4.06 20.02
N GLY A 98 -1.06 4.60 18.80
CA GLY A 98 -0.04 5.44 18.21
C GLY A 98 -0.15 5.51 16.70
N ARG A 99 0.31 6.59 16.08
CA ARG A 99 0.36 6.71 14.63
C ARG A 99 1.36 5.69 14.05
N GLY A 100 0.91 4.90 13.07
CA GLY A 100 1.67 3.79 12.51
C GLY A 100 1.55 2.49 13.31
N ALA A 101 0.74 2.42 14.37
CA ALA A 101 0.58 1.22 15.16
C ALA A 101 0.03 0.05 14.33
N SER A 102 -0.96 0.32 13.48
CA SER A 102 -1.53 -0.66 12.55
C SER A 102 -0.88 -0.55 11.18
N ASP A 103 -0.58 0.65 10.69
CA ASP A 103 -0.05 0.95 9.38
C ASP A 103 1.35 1.59 9.46
N MET A 104 2.44 0.81 9.36
CA MET A 104 2.50 -0.66 9.49
C MET A 104 3.63 -1.11 10.43
N LYS A 105 3.98 -0.24 11.43
CA LYS A 105 5.12 -0.46 12.34
C LYS A 105 5.02 -1.77 13.14
N SER A 106 3.79 -2.22 13.48
CA SER A 106 3.62 -3.52 14.16
C SER A 106 3.95 -4.71 13.26
N SER A 107 3.67 -4.64 11.97
CA SER A 107 4.07 -5.67 11.00
C SER A 107 5.59 -5.72 10.83
N LEU A 108 6.26 -4.56 10.74
CA LEU A 108 7.72 -4.48 10.72
C LEU A 108 8.33 -5.13 11.96
N ALA A 109 7.83 -4.76 13.15
CA ALA A 109 8.29 -5.31 14.42
C ALA A 109 8.06 -6.83 14.50
N ALA A 110 6.88 -7.29 14.11
CA ALA A 110 6.53 -8.71 14.11
C ALA A 110 7.45 -9.52 13.19
N PHE A 111 7.76 -9.02 12.00
CA PHE A 111 8.63 -9.70 11.06
C PHE A 111 10.08 -9.76 11.57
N VAL A 112 10.64 -8.64 12.04
CA VAL A 112 12.02 -8.61 12.57
C VAL A 112 12.17 -9.55 13.75
N VAL A 113 11.24 -9.53 14.72
CA VAL A 113 11.28 -10.46 15.86
C VAL A 113 11.10 -11.91 15.43
N ALA A 114 10.27 -12.19 14.41
CA ALA A 114 10.17 -13.54 13.84
C ALA A 114 11.51 -14.04 13.29
N VAL A 115 12.24 -13.20 12.58
CA VAL A 115 13.57 -13.52 12.03
C VAL A 115 14.61 -13.69 13.15
N GLU A 116 14.56 -12.89 14.21
CA GLU A 116 15.43 -13.04 15.38
C GLU A 116 15.24 -14.41 16.06
N GLU A 117 13.99 -14.78 16.32
CA GLU A 117 13.65 -16.08 16.93
C GLU A 117 14.09 -17.25 16.04
N LEU A 118 13.78 -17.19 14.74
CA LEU A 118 14.22 -18.20 13.77
C LEU A 118 15.76 -18.31 13.70
N SER A 119 16.45 -17.18 13.69
CA SER A 119 17.92 -17.17 13.67
C SER A 119 18.54 -17.77 14.94
N ALA A 120 17.89 -17.59 16.09
CA ALA A 120 18.29 -18.23 17.34
C ALA A 120 18.04 -19.75 17.32
N GLU A 121 16.90 -20.19 16.79
CA GLU A 121 16.58 -21.61 16.60
C GLU A 121 17.55 -22.32 15.67
N TRP A 122 17.85 -21.71 14.51
CA TRP A 122 18.82 -22.27 13.55
C TRP A 122 20.22 -22.37 14.16
N ARG A 123 20.69 -21.35 14.87
CA ARG A 123 21.97 -21.41 15.57
C ARG A 123 22.00 -22.52 16.64
N ALA A 124 20.93 -22.67 17.42
CA ALA A 124 20.83 -23.69 18.46
C ALA A 124 20.80 -25.13 17.91
N SER A 125 20.19 -25.33 16.75
CA SER A 125 20.13 -26.64 16.06
C SER A 125 21.35 -26.91 15.16
N GLY A 126 22.23 -25.93 14.97
CA GLY A 126 23.34 -26.04 14.01
C GLY A 126 22.89 -26.13 12.55
N SER A 127 21.65 -25.69 12.27
CA SER A 127 21.10 -25.65 10.91
C SER A 127 21.06 -24.21 10.40
N GLU A 128 21.04 -24.06 9.09
CA GLU A 128 20.87 -22.77 8.41
C GLU A 128 19.77 -22.92 7.35
N PRO A 129 19.01 -21.89 7.06
CA PRO A 129 17.96 -21.96 6.03
C PRO A 129 18.60 -22.18 4.65
N ASN A 130 17.94 -22.97 3.82
CA ASN A 130 18.39 -23.15 2.43
C ASN A 130 18.26 -21.85 1.62
N GLY A 131 17.10 -21.21 1.71
CA GLY A 131 16.78 -19.97 0.98
C GLY A 131 17.18 -18.70 1.72
N SER A 132 17.09 -17.59 1.01
CA SER A 132 17.45 -16.25 1.48
C SER A 132 16.27 -15.50 2.06
N ILE A 133 16.54 -14.56 2.97
CA ILE A 133 15.55 -13.64 3.53
C ILE A 133 15.96 -12.21 3.18
N GLY A 134 15.06 -11.47 2.53
CA GLY A 134 15.25 -10.06 2.21
C GLY A 134 14.26 -9.17 2.97
N LEU A 135 14.68 -7.94 3.26
CA LEU A 135 13.79 -6.84 3.68
C LEU A 135 14.00 -5.64 2.77
N LEU A 136 12.91 -5.06 2.29
CA LEU A 136 12.87 -3.80 1.57
C LEU A 136 11.95 -2.86 2.34
N ILE A 137 12.52 -1.83 2.93
CA ILE A 137 11.79 -0.88 3.78
C ILE A 137 11.98 0.52 3.20
N THR A 138 10.86 1.24 2.98
CA THR A 138 10.87 2.61 2.46
C THR A 138 10.36 3.63 3.46
N SER A 139 10.61 4.92 3.20
CA SER A 139 9.96 6.04 3.89
C SER A 139 9.13 6.92 2.95
N ASP A 140 8.60 6.36 1.84
CA ASP A 140 7.79 7.08 0.84
C ASP A 140 6.63 6.21 0.30
N GLU A 141 6.00 5.39 1.16
CA GLU A 141 4.78 4.66 0.76
C GLU A 141 3.55 5.54 0.89
N GLU A 142 3.44 6.28 1.99
CA GLU A 142 2.34 7.16 2.37
C GLU A 142 2.39 8.54 1.66
N GLY A 143 3.40 8.73 0.83
CA GLY A 143 3.65 9.94 0.06
C GLY A 143 3.42 9.74 -1.44
N PRO A 144 4.23 10.41 -2.30
CA PRO A 144 4.15 10.26 -3.75
C PRO A 144 4.56 8.88 -4.27
N ALA A 145 5.30 8.08 -3.49
CA ALA A 145 5.84 6.76 -3.83
C ALA A 145 6.70 6.77 -5.12
N THR A 146 7.45 7.85 -5.34
CA THR A 146 8.30 8.05 -6.53
C THR A 146 9.77 7.79 -6.30
N ASP A 147 10.21 7.86 -5.04
CA ASP A 147 11.61 7.75 -4.62
C ASP A 147 11.85 6.64 -3.59
N GLY A 148 10.79 5.90 -3.25
CA GLY A 148 10.76 4.76 -2.33
C GLY A 148 11.03 3.43 -3.02
N THR A 149 10.17 2.46 -2.75
CA THR A 149 10.25 1.06 -3.23
C THR A 149 10.50 0.95 -4.72
N VAL A 150 9.91 1.81 -5.56
CA VAL A 150 10.12 1.80 -7.01
C VAL A 150 11.60 1.93 -7.40
N LYS A 151 12.38 2.78 -6.69
CA LYS A 151 13.81 2.97 -6.95
C LYS A 151 14.65 1.77 -6.53
N VAL A 152 14.28 1.16 -5.41
CA VAL A 152 14.95 -0.07 -4.95
C VAL A 152 14.67 -1.21 -5.92
N VAL A 153 13.42 -1.39 -6.36
CA VAL A 153 13.03 -2.41 -7.34
C VAL A 153 13.81 -2.24 -8.67
N GLU A 154 13.95 -1.01 -9.17
CA GLU A 154 14.78 -0.72 -10.34
C GLU A 154 16.22 -1.17 -10.15
N LEU A 155 16.83 -0.87 -9.00
CA LEU A 155 18.20 -1.25 -8.66
C LEU A 155 18.35 -2.77 -8.54
N LEU A 156 17.42 -3.46 -7.83
CA LEU A 156 17.46 -4.91 -7.68
C LEU A 156 17.34 -5.63 -9.02
N ARG A 157 16.46 -5.12 -9.91
CA ARG A 157 16.35 -5.64 -11.29
C ARG A 157 17.65 -5.48 -12.09
N GLN A 158 18.31 -4.32 -11.98
CA GLN A 158 19.60 -4.09 -12.64
C GLN A 158 20.70 -5.01 -12.13
N ARG A 159 20.67 -5.36 -10.83
CA ARG A 159 21.59 -6.29 -10.19
C ARG A 159 21.29 -7.76 -10.48
N GLY A 160 20.12 -8.05 -11.05
CA GLY A 160 19.65 -9.42 -11.28
C GLY A 160 19.35 -10.16 -9.97
N GLU A 161 18.94 -9.43 -8.92
CA GLU A 161 18.54 -10.06 -7.66
C GLU A 161 17.26 -10.88 -7.88
N ARG A 162 17.32 -12.16 -7.48
CA ARG A 162 16.19 -13.06 -7.57
C ARG A 162 15.33 -12.97 -6.32
N ILE A 163 14.05 -12.69 -6.50
CA ILE A 163 13.04 -12.69 -5.45
C ILE A 163 11.91 -13.62 -5.91
N ASP A 164 11.61 -14.64 -5.14
CA ASP A 164 10.60 -15.65 -5.49
C ASP A 164 9.26 -15.37 -4.82
N TYR A 165 9.28 -14.88 -3.58
CA TYR A 165 8.12 -14.62 -2.75
C TYR A 165 8.25 -13.27 -2.05
N CYS A 166 7.16 -12.51 -1.97
CA CYS A 166 7.13 -11.28 -1.19
C CYS A 166 5.86 -11.19 -0.33
N ILE A 167 6.06 -10.87 0.95
CA ILE A 167 5.00 -10.47 1.87
C ILE A 167 5.14 -8.99 2.12
N VAL A 168 4.15 -8.19 1.74
CA VAL A 168 4.05 -6.78 2.13
C VAL A 168 3.26 -6.72 3.43
N GLY A 169 3.82 -6.09 4.45
CA GLY A 169 3.25 -6.13 5.81
C GLY A 169 2.07 -5.20 6.06
N GLU A 170 1.34 -4.84 5.02
CA GLU A 170 0.17 -3.95 5.05
C GLU A 170 -0.97 -4.48 5.92
N PRO A 171 -1.74 -3.59 6.58
CA PRO A 171 -2.93 -3.98 7.33
C PRO A 171 -4.05 -4.44 6.40
N THR A 172 -4.21 -5.74 6.24
CA THR A 172 -5.15 -6.34 5.28
C THR A 172 -6.33 -7.04 5.92
N SER A 173 -6.20 -7.47 7.16
CA SER A 173 -7.31 -8.09 7.89
C SER A 173 -8.47 -7.10 8.07
N VAL A 174 -9.70 -7.60 8.13
CA VAL A 174 -10.91 -6.74 8.17
C VAL A 174 -11.52 -6.72 9.57
N HIS A 175 -11.77 -7.87 10.16
CA HIS A 175 -12.42 -7.99 11.47
C HIS A 175 -11.53 -8.68 12.51
N THR A 176 -10.75 -9.65 12.08
CA THR A 176 -9.83 -10.38 12.95
C THR A 176 -8.55 -10.71 12.20
N LEU A 177 -7.47 -10.85 12.95
CA LEU A 177 -6.18 -11.15 12.34
C LEU A 177 -6.26 -12.43 11.49
N GLY A 178 -5.91 -12.31 10.22
CA GLY A 178 -5.81 -13.44 9.30
C GLY A 178 -7.07 -13.74 8.50
N ASP A 179 -8.15 -12.98 8.64
CA ASP A 179 -9.37 -13.21 7.85
C ASP A 179 -9.20 -12.84 6.37
N THR A 180 -8.25 -11.98 6.04
CA THR A 180 -8.04 -11.51 4.66
C THR A 180 -6.56 -11.39 4.32
N ILE A 181 -6.16 -11.99 3.19
CA ILE A 181 -4.88 -11.79 2.51
C ILE A 181 -5.15 -11.06 1.20
N LYS A 182 -4.37 -10.04 0.87
CA LYS A 182 -4.42 -9.44 -0.47
C LYS A 182 -3.42 -10.15 -1.38
N ASN A 183 -3.94 -10.86 -2.38
CA ASN A 183 -3.13 -11.52 -3.41
C ASN A 183 -3.08 -10.73 -4.72
N GLY A 184 -3.49 -9.49 -4.70
CA GLY A 184 -3.46 -8.56 -5.82
C GLY A 184 -4.11 -7.24 -5.45
N ARG A 185 -3.90 -6.24 -6.27
CA ARG A 185 -4.49 -4.91 -6.11
C ARG A 185 -4.98 -4.39 -7.45
N ARG A 186 -6.07 -3.62 -7.41
CA ARG A 186 -6.56 -2.89 -8.57
C ARG A 186 -5.59 -1.77 -8.93
N GLY A 187 -5.51 -1.45 -10.22
CA GLY A 187 -4.85 -0.26 -10.70
C GLY A 187 -5.58 1.02 -10.29
N SER A 188 -4.86 2.13 -10.35
CA SER A 188 -5.38 3.48 -10.08
C SER A 188 -5.01 4.40 -11.21
N LEU A 189 -6.02 5.03 -11.83
CA LEU A 189 -5.84 6.04 -12.88
C LEU A 189 -6.63 7.28 -12.50
N SER A 190 -5.96 8.41 -12.33
CA SER A 190 -6.58 9.70 -12.05
C SER A 190 -6.63 10.56 -13.31
N GLY A 191 -7.73 11.29 -13.48
CA GLY A 191 -7.89 12.31 -14.51
C GLY A 191 -8.26 13.65 -13.90
N ARG A 192 -7.61 14.72 -14.38
CA ARG A 192 -7.99 16.10 -14.12
C ARG A 192 -8.50 16.71 -15.40
N LEU A 193 -9.82 16.80 -15.53
CA LEU A 193 -10.53 17.33 -16.68
C LEU A 193 -10.84 18.82 -16.47
N ARG A 194 -10.43 19.65 -17.40
CA ARG A 194 -10.77 21.07 -17.48
C ARG A 194 -11.64 21.30 -18.72
N VAL A 195 -12.91 21.63 -18.53
CA VAL A 195 -13.84 22.00 -19.61
C VAL A 195 -13.79 23.51 -19.79
N ILE A 196 -13.60 23.94 -21.04
CA ILE A 196 -13.39 25.32 -21.42
C ILE A 196 -14.72 25.91 -21.91
N GLY A 197 -15.19 26.96 -21.24
CA GLY A 197 -16.37 27.75 -21.59
C GLY A 197 -15.99 29.17 -21.99
N LEU A 198 -16.97 30.05 -21.89
CA LEU A 198 -16.81 31.50 -22.07
C LEU A 198 -17.57 32.22 -20.94
N GLN A 199 -16.81 32.93 -20.09
CA GLN A 199 -17.40 33.69 -18.98
C GLN A 199 -18.33 34.80 -19.47
N GLY A 200 -19.42 35.01 -18.77
CA GLY A 200 -20.35 36.10 -19.09
C GLY A 200 -21.39 36.34 -17.99
N HIS A 201 -22.25 37.35 -18.24
CA HIS A 201 -23.31 37.67 -17.31
C HIS A 201 -24.50 36.72 -17.53
N VAL A 202 -25.10 36.17 -16.45
CA VAL A 202 -26.21 35.20 -16.54
C VAL A 202 -27.44 35.73 -17.28
N ALA A 203 -27.66 37.05 -17.32
CA ALA A 203 -28.73 37.68 -18.07
C ALA A 203 -28.50 37.70 -19.59
N TYR A 204 -27.27 37.42 -20.05
CA TYR A 204 -26.90 37.44 -21.47
C TYR A 204 -26.23 36.11 -21.88
N PRO A 205 -26.92 34.96 -21.73
CA PRO A 205 -26.32 33.66 -21.96
C PRO A 205 -25.85 33.44 -23.41
N HIS A 206 -26.42 34.18 -24.36
CA HIS A 206 -26.01 34.13 -25.78
C HIS A 206 -24.62 34.73 -26.05
N LEU A 207 -24.04 35.47 -25.09
CA LEU A 207 -22.68 36.02 -25.14
C LEU A 207 -21.69 35.21 -24.31
N ALA A 208 -22.14 34.08 -23.78
CA ALA A 208 -21.29 33.20 -22.93
C ALA A 208 -21.43 31.73 -23.36
N ARG A 209 -20.59 30.88 -22.82
CA ARG A 209 -20.70 29.43 -22.95
C ARG A 209 -20.49 28.81 -21.57
N ASN A 210 -21.54 28.18 -21.02
CA ASN A 210 -21.48 27.64 -19.67
C ASN A 210 -20.86 26.23 -19.66
N PRO A 211 -19.63 26.05 -19.18
CA PRO A 211 -18.95 24.76 -19.19
C PRO A 211 -19.60 23.72 -18.26
N VAL A 212 -20.38 24.18 -17.26
CA VAL A 212 -21.13 23.26 -16.38
C VAL A 212 -22.31 22.65 -17.14
N HIS A 213 -23.02 23.45 -17.94
CA HIS A 213 -24.12 22.94 -18.76
C HIS A 213 -23.62 22.04 -19.90
N ASP A 214 -22.49 22.39 -20.51
CA ASP A 214 -21.88 21.57 -21.57
C ASP A 214 -21.39 20.21 -21.02
N LEU A 215 -20.80 20.21 -19.81
CA LEU A 215 -20.27 19.02 -19.18
C LEU A 215 -21.34 18.07 -18.62
N ALA A 216 -22.47 18.60 -18.14
CA ALA A 216 -23.46 17.82 -17.40
C ALA A 216 -23.94 16.55 -18.13
N PRO A 217 -24.24 16.55 -19.45
CA PRO A 217 -24.62 15.34 -20.18
C PRO A 217 -23.47 14.31 -20.26
N ALA A 218 -22.24 14.76 -20.52
CA ALA A 218 -21.07 13.89 -20.57
C ALA A 218 -20.76 13.29 -19.19
N LEU A 219 -20.88 14.06 -18.12
CA LEU A 219 -20.68 13.61 -16.75
C LEU A 219 -21.71 12.55 -16.35
N ALA A 220 -22.97 12.73 -16.77
CA ALA A 220 -24.03 11.74 -16.54
C ALA A 220 -23.73 10.43 -17.28
N GLU A 221 -23.23 10.49 -18.50
CA GLU A 221 -22.83 9.31 -19.29
C GLU A 221 -21.62 8.61 -18.64
N LEU A 222 -20.57 9.35 -18.28
CA LEU A 222 -19.39 8.80 -17.59
C LEU A 222 -19.77 8.08 -16.30
N ALA A 223 -20.66 8.66 -15.50
CA ALA A 223 -21.14 8.07 -14.25
C ALA A 223 -21.99 6.80 -14.45
N ALA A 224 -22.71 6.71 -15.57
CA ALA A 224 -23.56 5.56 -15.90
C ALA A 224 -22.83 4.47 -16.68
N THR A 225 -21.61 4.71 -17.16
CA THR A 225 -20.86 3.77 -17.98
C THR A 225 -20.42 2.56 -17.16
N SER A 226 -20.74 1.34 -17.64
CA SER A 226 -20.07 0.12 -17.22
C SER A 226 -18.71 0.04 -17.91
N TRP A 227 -17.65 0.07 -17.10
CA TRP A 227 -16.28 0.11 -17.62
C TRP A 227 -15.77 -1.28 -18.01
N ASP A 228 -16.10 -2.30 -17.21
CA ASP A 228 -15.95 -3.74 -17.45
C ASP A 228 -16.83 -4.54 -16.47
N ASP A 229 -16.84 -5.86 -16.60
CA ASP A 229 -17.58 -6.76 -15.70
C ASP A 229 -16.68 -7.37 -14.61
N GLY A 230 -15.42 -6.95 -14.53
CA GLY A 230 -14.42 -7.58 -13.67
C GLY A 230 -14.00 -8.95 -14.18
N ASN A 231 -13.48 -9.79 -13.30
CA ASN A 231 -13.16 -11.18 -13.57
C ASN A 231 -13.20 -12.03 -12.29
N GLU A 232 -12.78 -13.29 -12.36
CA GLU A 232 -12.76 -14.21 -11.21
C GLU A 232 -12.07 -13.63 -9.96
N PHE A 233 -11.07 -12.77 -10.13
CA PHE A 233 -10.23 -12.23 -9.04
C PHE A 233 -10.53 -10.78 -8.70
N PHE A 234 -11.15 -10.04 -9.61
CA PHE A 234 -11.35 -8.60 -9.46
C PHE A 234 -12.81 -8.20 -9.63
N PRO A 235 -13.33 -7.32 -8.77
CA PRO A 235 -14.61 -6.67 -9.03
C PRO A 235 -14.51 -5.77 -10.28
N PRO A 236 -15.67 -5.38 -10.86
CA PRO A 236 -15.72 -4.44 -11.97
C PRO A 236 -14.95 -3.15 -11.70
N THR A 237 -14.39 -2.57 -12.76
CA THR A 237 -13.74 -1.26 -12.71
C THR A 237 -14.72 -0.18 -12.29
N THR A 238 -14.30 0.66 -11.36
CA THR A 238 -15.12 1.77 -10.84
C THR A 238 -14.54 3.11 -11.25
N TRP A 239 -15.41 4.09 -11.50
CA TRP A 239 -15.08 5.48 -11.77
C TRP A 239 -15.79 6.39 -10.77
N GLN A 240 -15.06 7.34 -10.15
CA GLN A 240 -15.59 8.24 -9.14
C GLN A 240 -15.03 9.65 -9.33
N VAL A 241 -15.91 10.66 -9.26
CA VAL A 241 -15.51 12.07 -9.15
C VAL A 241 -15.12 12.34 -7.71
N SER A 242 -13.93 12.89 -7.51
CA SER A 242 -13.44 13.29 -6.19
C SER A 242 -13.59 14.78 -5.91
N ASN A 243 -13.49 15.62 -6.96
CA ASN A 243 -13.66 17.07 -6.84
C ASN A 243 -14.36 17.64 -8.07
N PHE A 244 -15.17 18.68 -7.84
CA PHE A 244 -15.80 19.47 -8.89
C PHE A 244 -15.72 20.94 -8.51
N HIS A 245 -15.06 21.73 -9.36
CA HIS A 245 -14.87 23.16 -9.14
C HIS A 245 -15.33 23.96 -10.35
N ALA A 246 -16.25 24.89 -10.13
CA ALA A 246 -16.69 25.86 -11.12
C ALA A 246 -17.20 27.14 -10.43
N GLY A 247 -17.25 28.22 -11.19
CA GLY A 247 -17.77 29.48 -10.71
C GLY A 247 -16.73 30.42 -10.09
N THR A 248 -17.14 31.66 -9.88
CA THR A 248 -16.33 32.77 -9.32
C THR A 248 -16.77 33.16 -7.91
N GLY A 249 -17.82 32.50 -7.38
CA GLY A 249 -18.49 32.88 -6.14
C GLY A 249 -19.59 33.94 -6.34
N ALA A 250 -19.66 34.60 -7.51
CA ALA A 250 -20.71 35.58 -7.83
C ALA A 250 -21.93 34.89 -8.46
N THR A 251 -23.15 35.19 -7.99
CA THR A 251 -24.37 34.55 -8.43
C THR A 251 -24.83 34.94 -9.84
N ASN A 252 -24.31 36.04 -10.38
CA ASN A 252 -24.68 36.59 -11.68
C ASN A 252 -23.60 36.36 -12.77
N VAL A 253 -22.60 35.48 -12.55
CA VAL A 253 -21.52 35.20 -13.50
C VAL A 253 -21.59 33.73 -13.94
N ILE A 254 -21.68 33.53 -15.26
CA ILE A 254 -21.42 32.21 -15.89
C ILE A 254 -19.93 31.96 -15.85
N PRO A 255 -19.45 30.80 -15.31
CA PRO A 255 -18.02 30.52 -15.24
C PRO A 255 -17.37 30.33 -16.61
N GLY A 256 -16.08 30.66 -16.72
CA GLY A 256 -15.30 30.45 -17.94
C GLY A 256 -14.71 29.05 -18.05
N GLN A 257 -14.71 28.28 -16.96
CA GLN A 257 -14.23 26.90 -16.93
C GLN A 257 -14.89 26.08 -15.82
N ALA A 258 -14.90 24.76 -15.98
CA ALA A 258 -15.21 23.79 -14.94
C ALA A 258 -14.07 22.78 -14.86
N VAL A 259 -13.66 22.40 -13.64
CA VAL A 259 -12.62 21.42 -13.39
C VAL A 259 -13.17 20.24 -12.61
N VAL A 260 -12.91 19.03 -13.08
CA VAL A 260 -13.35 17.77 -12.45
C VAL A 260 -12.12 16.89 -12.22
N ASP A 261 -11.88 16.54 -10.97
CA ASP A 261 -10.90 15.50 -10.61
C ASP A 261 -11.66 14.19 -10.38
N PHE A 262 -11.19 13.12 -11.01
CA PHE A 262 -11.80 11.80 -10.90
C PHE A 262 -10.74 10.69 -10.86
N ASN A 263 -11.14 9.50 -10.39
CA ASN A 263 -10.27 8.35 -10.28
C ASN A 263 -10.98 7.07 -10.73
N PHE A 264 -10.24 6.24 -11.45
CA PHE A 264 -10.56 4.85 -11.70
C PHE A 264 -9.86 3.94 -10.71
N ARG A 265 -10.58 2.92 -10.25
CA ARG A 265 -9.99 1.69 -9.70
C ARG A 265 -10.28 0.58 -10.69
N PHE A 266 -9.26 0.12 -11.41
CA PHE A 266 -9.44 -0.77 -12.55
C PHE A 266 -8.79 -2.14 -12.33
N SER A 267 -9.39 -3.15 -12.97
CA SER A 267 -9.00 -4.55 -12.90
C SER A 267 -8.00 -4.91 -14.00
N THR A 268 -7.57 -6.17 -14.02
CA THR A 268 -6.81 -6.75 -15.12
C THR A 268 -7.67 -7.07 -16.37
N ALA A 269 -8.98 -6.79 -16.33
CA ALA A 269 -9.86 -6.92 -17.49
C ALA A 269 -9.75 -5.74 -18.47
N THR A 270 -9.13 -4.63 -18.06
CA THR A 270 -8.88 -3.43 -18.88
C THR A 270 -7.49 -2.85 -18.57
N ASN A 271 -7.12 -1.79 -19.23
CA ASN A 271 -5.86 -1.07 -18.99
C ASN A 271 -6.07 0.44 -18.98
N ALA A 272 -5.05 1.19 -18.56
CA ALA A 272 -5.14 2.64 -18.42
C ALA A 272 -5.41 3.34 -19.76
N GLU A 273 -4.78 2.90 -20.83
CA GLU A 273 -4.90 3.47 -22.16
C GLU A 273 -6.32 3.32 -22.72
N GLU A 274 -6.94 2.15 -22.56
CA GLU A 274 -8.33 1.91 -22.96
C GLU A 274 -9.31 2.78 -22.18
N LEU A 275 -9.10 2.96 -20.87
CA LEU A 275 -9.94 3.80 -20.04
C LEU A 275 -9.83 5.27 -20.45
N GLN A 276 -8.61 5.77 -20.73
CA GLN A 276 -8.38 7.11 -21.23
C GLN A 276 -9.11 7.34 -22.55
N GLN A 277 -8.92 6.46 -23.53
CA GLN A 277 -9.57 6.55 -24.84
C GLN A 277 -11.10 6.54 -24.72
N ARG A 278 -11.67 5.71 -23.86
CA ARG A 278 -13.14 5.65 -23.66
C ARG A 278 -13.69 6.92 -23.05
N VAL A 279 -12.97 7.54 -22.09
CA VAL A 279 -13.34 8.85 -21.54
C VAL A 279 -13.30 9.92 -22.62
N GLU A 280 -12.21 10.00 -23.36
CA GLU A 280 -12.01 11.01 -24.41
C GLU A 280 -13.05 10.88 -25.51
N MET A 281 -13.39 9.66 -25.96
CA MET A 281 -14.48 9.43 -26.91
C MET A 281 -15.85 9.93 -26.40
N ILE A 282 -16.14 9.80 -25.11
CA ILE A 282 -17.36 10.32 -24.52
C ILE A 282 -17.34 11.86 -24.57
N LEU A 283 -16.25 12.50 -24.13
CA LEU A 283 -16.11 13.95 -24.13
C LEU A 283 -16.22 14.54 -25.54
N GLU A 284 -15.59 13.91 -26.53
CA GLU A 284 -15.64 14.29 -27.95
C GLU A 284 -17.03 14.16 -28.55
N ARG A 285 -17.74 13.07 -28.23
CA ARG A 285 -19.14 12.86 -28.69
C ARG A 285 -20.09 13.94 -28.21
N HIS A 286 -19.84 14.48 -26.99
CA HIS A 286 -20.59 15.61 -26.45
C HIS A 286 -20.09 16.98 -26.96
N GLY A 287 -19.09 17.01 -27.83
CA GLY A 287 -18.58 18.24 -28.44
C GLY A 287 -17.92 19.22 -27.47
N LEU A 288 -17.31 18.68 -26.40
CA LEU A 288 -16.66 19.50 -25.38
C LEU A 288 -15.35 20.11 -25.90
N SER A 289 -15.08 21.34 -25.50
CA SER A 289 -13.74 21.92 -25.57
C SER A 289 -13.09 21.68 -24.22
N TYR A 290 -12.04 20.85 -24.19
CA TYR A 290 -11.44 20.42 -22.93
C TYR A 290 -9.93 20.24 -22.98
N GLU A 291 -9.33 20.18 -21.81
CA GLU A 291 -7.98 19.69 -21.57
C GLU A 291 -8.08 18.61 -20.48
N ILE A 292 -7.29 17.55 -20.59
CA ILE A 292 -7.24 16.50 -19.59
C ILE A 292 -5.80 16.11 -19.28
N ALA A 293 -5.48 16.01 -17.99
CA ALA A 293 -4.21 15.48 -17.50
C ALA A 293 -4.45 14.14 -16.81
N TRP A 294 -3.65 13.14 -17.17
CA TRP A 294 -3.73 11.80 -16.66
C TRP A 294 -2.57 11.48 -15.73
N THR A 295 -2.85 10.74 -14.67
CA THR A 295 -1.83 10.22 -13.75
C THR A 295 -2.14 8.75 -13.45
N VAL A 296 -1.23 7.85 -13.83
CA VAL A 296 -1.29 6.44 -13.46
C VAL A 296 -0.67 6.30 -12.08
N GLY A 297 -1.49 6.06 -11.06
CA GLY A 297 -1.04 5.84 -9.68
C GLY A 297 -0.51 4.43 -9.44
N GLY A 298 -0.88 3.46 -10.29
CA GLY A 298 -0.38 2.09 -10.25
C GLY A 298 -1.10 1.19 -11.25
N LEU A 299 -0.40 0.17 -11.73
CA LEU A 299 -0.99 -0.90 -12.54
C LEU A 299 -1.60 -1.96 -11.62
N PRO A 300 -2.64 -2.67 -12.07
CA PRO A 300 -3.15 -3.81 -11.33
C PRO A 300 -2.13 -4.95 -11.35
N PHE A 301 -2.05 -5.69 -10.25
CA PHE A 301 -1.31 -6.94 -10.22
C PHE A 301 -2.13 -8.05 -9.56
N LEU A 302 -1.79 -9.29 -9.87
CA LEU A 302 -2.40 -10.48 -9.31
C LEU A 302 -1.35 -11.56 -9.11
N THR A 303 -1.28 -12.09 -7.90
CA THR A 303 -0.62 -13.35 -7.59
C THR A 303 -1.64 -14.47 -7.69
N VAL A 304 -1.47 -15.34 -8.67
CA VAL A 304 -2.25 -16.58 -8.74
C VAL A 304 -1.90 -17.43 -7.51
N PRO A 305 -2.91 -18.03 -6.80
CA PRO A 305 -2.65 -18.81 -5.62
C PRO A 305 -1.60 -19.91 -5.84
N GLY A 306 -0.44 -19.77 -5.20
CA GLY A 306 0.74 -20.64 -5.31
C GLY A 306 1.28 -21.04 -3.95
N ARG A 307 2.59 -21.30 -3.87
CA ARG A 307 3.25 -21.76 -2.65
C ARG A 307 3.19 -20.73 -1.52
N LEU A 308 3.34 -19.45 -1.84
CA LEU A 308 3.27 -18.38 -0.84
C LEU A 308 1.87 -18.28 -0.22
N CYS A 309 0.83 -18.25 -1.05
CA CYS A 309 -0.57 -18.24 -0.58
C CYS A 309 -0.86 -19.47 0.30
N ALA A 310 -0.44 -20.66 -0.13
CA ALA A 310 -0.64 -21.90 0.63
C ALA A 310 0.11 -21.89 1.97
N ALA A 311 1.36 -21.43 2.01
CA ALA A 311 2.16 -21.33 3.21
C ALA A 311 1.55 -20.34 4.21
N LEU A 312 1.13 -19.16 3.73
CA LEU A 312 0.57 -18.12 4.58
C LEU A 312 -0.82 -18.49 5.11
N THR A 313 -1.72 -19.02 4.26
CA THR A 313 -3.05 -19.49 4.70
C THR A 313 -2.96 -20.66 5.68
N GLY A 314 -1.98 -21.56 5.47
CA GLY A 314 -1.68 -22.65 6.41
C GLY A 314 -1.22 -22.12 7.77
N ALA A 315 -0.27 -21.18 7.77
CA ALA A 315 0.25 -20.55 8.98
C ALA A 315 -0.83 -19.78 9.76
N ILE A 316 -1.70 -19.04 9.06
CA ILE A 316 -2.83 -18.35 9.67
C ILE A 316 -3.78 -19.35 10.33
N ARG A 317 -4.16 -20.40 9.60
CA ARG A 317 -5.09 -21.41 10.12
C ARG A 317 -4.55 -22.14 11.36
N GLU A 318 -3.26 -22.47 11.34
CA GLU A 318 -2.60 -23.14 12.49
C GLU A 318 -2.50 -22.22 13.72
N GLU A 319 -2.28 -20.93 13.52
CA GLU A 319 -2.06 -19.99 14.62
C GLU A 319 -3.35 -19.40 15.18
N THR A 320 -4.35 -19.14 14.32
CA THR A 320 -5.58 -18.43 14.71
C THR A 320 -6.84 -19.26 14.57
N GLY A 321 -6.81 -20.39 13.85
CA GLY A 321 -7.99 -21.16 13.48
C GLY A 321 -8.82 -20.52 12.35
N VAL A 322 -8.45 -19.35 11.86
CA VAL A 322 -9.18 -18.59 10.84
C VAL A 322 -8.89 -19.15 9.44
N ALA A 323 -9.90 -19.20 8.58
CA ALA A 323 -9.76 -19.46 7.16
C ALA A 323 -9.64 -18.12 6.43
N ALA A 324 -8.45 -17.80 5.93
CA ALA A 324 -8.20 -16.57 5.22
C ALA A 324 -8.89 -16.51 3.86
N GLU A 325 -9.51 -15.38 3.54
CA GLU A 325 -10.01 -15.05 2.19
C GLU A 325 -8.90 -14.38 1.37
N LEU A 326 -8.74 -14.79 0.11
CA LEU A 326 -7.89 -14.09 -0.86
C LEU A 326 -8.72 -12.98 -1.53
N SER A 327 -8.19 -11.77 -1.56
CA SER A 327 -8.92 -10.59 -2.02
C SER A 327 -8.02 -9.62 -2.78
N THR A 328 -8.58 -8.91 -3.77
CA THR A 328 -7.91 -7.87 -4.56
C THR A 328 -8.47 -6.48 -4.29
N THR A 329 -9.39 -6.35 -3.32
CA THR A 329 -10.06 -5.09 -2.97
C THR A 329 -9.17 -4.17 -2.12
N GLY A 330 -9.60 -2.91 -1.97
CA GLY A 330 -8.92 -1.90 -1.15
C GLY A 330 -8.11 -0.90 -1.95
N GLY A 331 -7.23 -0.19 -1.25
CA GLY A 331 -6.29 0.79 -1.79
C GLY A 331 -5.19 0.15 -2.66
N THR A 332 -4.21 0.94 -3.05
CA THR A 332 -2.98 0.41 -3.67
C THR A 332 -1.88 0.37 -2.61
N SER A 333 -0.79 -0.34 -2.88
CA SER A 333 0.38 -0.47 -2.01
C SER A 333 1.64 -0.61 -2.84
N ASP A 334 2.79 -0.62 -2.20
CA ASP A 334 4.09 -0.84 -2.86
C ASP A 334 4.27 -2.24 -3.44
N GLY A 335 3.39 -3.19 -3.10
CA GLY A 335 3.31 -4.50 -3.76
C GLY A 335 3.22 -4.39 -5.29
N ARG A 336 2.60 -3.32 -5.82
CA ARG A 336 2.53 -3.03 -7.26
C ARG A 336 3.88 -2.88 -7.96
N PHE A 337 4.88 -2.36 -7.26
CA PHE A 337 6.23 -2.21 -7.81
C PHE A 337 7.01 -3.52 -7.72
N ILE A 338 6.86 -4.23 -6.60
CA ILE A 338 7.56 -5.48 -6.33
C ILE A 338 7.09 -6.59 -7.28
N ALA A 339 5.81 -6.59 -7.67
CA ALA A 339 5.26 -7.54 -8.64
C ALA A 339 5.94 -7.50 -10.02
N ALA A 340 6.71 -6.45 -10.33
CA ALA A 340 7.51 -6.37 -11.55
C ALA A 340 8.77 -7.27 -11.53
N ILE A 341 9.22 -7.71 -10.35
CA ILE A 341 10.44 -8.52 -10.15
C ILE A 341 10.22 -9.78 -9.31
N CYS A 342 9.02 -9.97 -8.76
CA CYS A 342 8.67 -11.07 -7.89
C CYS A 342 7.38 -11.74 -8.40
N PRO A 343 7.37 -13.05 -8.65
CA PRO A 343 6.21 -13.75 -9.22
C PRO A 343 5.06 -13.97 -8.25
N GLU A 344 5.34 -14.09 -6.94
CA GLU A 344 4.30 -14.24 -5.92
C GLU A 344 4.43 -13.12 -4.87
N VAL A 345 3.53 -12.14 -4.92
CA VAL A 345 3.44 -11.03 -3.98
C VAL A 345 2.08 -11.08 -3.29
N VAL A 346 2.08 -11.11 -1.96
CA VAL A 346 0.86 -11.00 -1.15
C VAL A 346 1.03 -9.90 -0.11
N GLU A 347 -0.07 -9.37 0.37
CA GLU A 347 -0.06 -8.43 1.48
C GLU A 347 -0.79 -9.04 2.66
N PHE A 348 -0.21 -8.93 3.84
CA PHE A 348 -0.76 -9.49 5.07
C PHE A 348 -0.29 -8.75 6.30
N GLY A 349 -1.23 -8.36 7.16
CA GLY A 349 -0.99 -7.72 8.45
C GLY A 349 -2.24 -7.60 9.30
N PRO A 350 -2.22 -6.72 10.32
CA PRO A 350 -3.31 -6.53 11.26
C PRO A 350 -4.59 -5.99 10.62
N PRO A 351 -5.70 -5.86 11.37
CA PRO A 351 -6.92 -5.20 10.90
C PRO A 351 -6.69 -3.74 10.52
N ASN A 352 -7.41 -3.31 9.47
CA ASN A 352 -7.26 -1.99 8.84
C ASN A 352 -8.31 -0.95 9.28
N ASP A 353 -9.10 -1.26 10.30
CA ASP A 353 -10.24 -0.43 10.70
C ASP A 353 -9.85 0.91 11.33
N THR A 354 -8.60 1.06 11.79
CA THR A 354 -8.11 2.28 12.47
C THR A 354 -7.04 3.05 11.68
N ILE A 355 -6.57 2.53 10.54
CA ILE A 355 -5.54 3.19 9.73
C ILE A 355 -5.97 4.61 9.32
N HIS A 356 -5.02 5.55 9.29
CA HIS A 356 -5.20 6.96 8.92
C HIS A 356 -6.16 7.75 9.82
N LYS A 357 -6.74 7.12 10.85
CA LYS A 357 -7.66 7.77 11.79
C LYS A 357 -6.93 8.36 13.00
N VAL A 358 -7.60 9.28 13.68
CA VAL A 358 -7.27 9.65 15.06
C VAL A 358 -7.46 8.43 15.95
N ASN A 359 -6.56 8.25 16.93
CA ASN A 359 -6.53 7.07 17.81
C ASN A 359 -6.29 5.75 17.07
N GLU A 360 -5.46 5.76 16.01
CA GLU A 360 -4.95 4.54 15.40
C GLU A 360 -4.35 3.63 16.46
N HIS A 361 -4.63 2.33 16.35
CA HIS A 361 -4.15 1.34 17.30
C HIS A 361 -4.13 -0.07 16.70
N VAL A 362 -3.40 -0.96 17.35
CA VAL A 362 -3.42 -2.40 17.10
C VAL A 362 -3.79 -3.14 18.38
N GLU A 363 -4.57 -4.22 18.27
CA GLU A 363 -4.86 -5.11 19.40
C GLU A 363 -3.59 -5.84 19.85
N LEU A 364 -3.23 -5.75 21.13
CA LEU A 364 -2.04 -6.42 21.69
C LEU A 364 -2.09 -7.93 21.51
N SER A 365 -3.30 -8.51 21.52
CA SER A 365 -3.54 -9.94 21.30
C SER A 365 -3.17 -10.43 19.91
N PHE A 366 -3.06 -9.53 18.90
CA PHE A 366 -2.70 -9.88 17.53
C PHE A 366 -1.19 -9.92 17.29
N LEU A 367 -0.39 -9.28 18.12
CA LEU A 367 1.05 -9.10 17.85
C LEU A 367 1.84 -10.40 17.91
N ALA A 368 1.58 -11.27 18.89
CA ALA A 368 2.23 -12.57 18.96
C ALA A 368 1.77 -13.52 17.84
N PRO A 369 0.47 -13.67 17.55
CA PRO A 369 0.02 -14.45 16.40
C PRO A 369 0.57 -13.93 15.06
N LEU A 370 0.61 -12.62 14.82
CA LEU A 370 1.17 -12.02 13.60
C LEU A 370 2.64 -12.44 13.40
N LYS A 371 3.46 -12.30 14.45
CA LYS A 371 4.86 -12.75 14.44
C LYS A 371 4.97 -14.25 14.16
N ASN A 372 4.14 -15.06 14.81
CA ASN A 372 4.15 -16.52 14.64
C ASN A 372 3.77 -16.92 13.22
N ILE A 373 2.79 -16.24 12.61
CA ILE A 373 2.38 -16.48 11.22
C ILE A 373 3.55 -16.20 10.26
N TYR A 374 4.25 -15.07 10.43
CA TYR A 374 5.44 -14.78 9.62
C TYR A 374 6.53 -15.84 9.82
N ALA A 375 6.83 -16.22 11.06
CA ALA A 375 7.83 -17.24 11.34
C ALA A 375 7.48 -18.61 10.73
N ARG A 376 6.21 -19.06 10.82
CA ARG A 376 5.74 -20.31 10.23
C ARG A 376 5.81 -20.28 8.70
N THR A 377 5.43 -19.15 8.09
CA THR A 377 5.50 -18.96 6.64
C THR A 377 6.95 -19.06 6.16
N LEU A 378 7.88 -18.41 6.85
CA LEU A 378 9.32 -18.50 6.53
C LEU A 378 9.84 -19.93 6.68
N ARG A 379 9.50 -20.65 7.77
CA ARG A 379 9.90 -22.05 7.93
C ARG A 379 9.41 -22.92 6.76
N THR A 380 8.15 -22.73 6.33
CA THR A 380 7.56 -23.51 5.24
C THR A 380 8.25 -23.24 3.90
N LEU A 381 8.58 -21.98 3.62
CA LEU A 381 9.17 -21.58 2.33
C LEU A 381 10.68 -21.83 2.25
N LEU A 382 11.38 -21.75 3.39
CA LEU A 382 12.85 -21.83 3.48
C LEU A 382 13.36 -23.16 4.05
N ALA A 383 12.46 -24.14 4.25
CA ALA A 383 12.82 -25.44 4.81
C ALA A 383 14.00 -26.09 4.10
N PRO A 384 14.85 -26.83 4.86
CA PRO A 384 16.02 -27.54 4.33
C PRO A 384 15.69 -28.53 3.23
#